data_dd22f0f2b46cc09ce534f5b8343ed5f2
#
_entry.id   dd22f0f2b46cc09ce534f5b8343ed5f2
#
_cell.length_a   1.000
_cell.length_b   1.000
_cell.length_c   1.000
_cell.angle_alpha   90.00
_cell.angle_beta   90.00
_cell.angle_gamma   90.00
#
_symmetry.space_group_name_H-M   'P 1'
#
loop_
_entity.id
_entity.type
_entity.pdbx_description
1 polymer ?
#
loop_
_entity_poly.entity_id
_entity_poly.type
_entity_poly.pdbx_seq_one_letter_code
_entity_poly.pdbx_strand_id
1 'polypeptide(L)'
;MNFKAMSDKAILTELGERINRQRLNRNITQTDLAGQAGVARIVVQRLEGGRGCTLENLIRILRALQFLDQLDAFLPEPGLSPLQLAKFRGRERLRAVGRRQKLMAKED
;
A
#
# COMPACT_ATOMS: atom_id res chain seq x y z
N MET A 1 17.88 0.62 7.73
CA MET A 1 18.23 -0.17 6.54
C MET A 1 18.23 0.72 5.30
N ASN A 2 19.22 0.56 4.45
CA ASN A 2 19.36 1.43 3.28
C ASN A 2 18.79 0.74 2.03
N PHE A 3 17.50 0.93 1.78
CA PHE A 3 16.83 0.35 0.62
C PHE A 3 17.40 0.84 -0.72
N LYS A 4 17.94 2.06 -0.76
CA LYS A 4 18.51 2.61 -1.99
C LYS A 4 19.68 1.79 -2.53
N ALA A 5 20.43 1.14 -1.64
CA ALA A 5 21.60 0.33 -2.01
C ALA A 5 21.24 -1.11 -2.33
N MET A 6 19.97 -1.50 -2.22
CA MET A 6 19.55 -2.88 -2.37
C MET A 6 18.99 -3.13 -3.76
N SER A 7 19.19 -4.37 -4.26
CA SER A 7 18.53 -4.81 -5.48
C SER A 7 17.02 -4.99 -5.25
N ASP A 8 16.26 -5.02 -6.34
CA ASP A 8 14.82 -5.28 -6.26
C ASP A 8 14.55 -6.60 -5.53
N LYS A 9 15.32 -7.64 -5.86
CA LYS A 9 15.17 -8.94 -5.22
C LYS A 9 15.44 -8.89 -3.72
N ALA A 10 16.47 -8.15 -3.32
CA ALA A 10 16.80 -8.00 -1.90
C ALA A 10 15.70 -7.25 -1.15
N ILE A 11 15.11 -6.23 -1.77
CA ILE A 11 14.00 -5.49 -1.20
C ILE A 11 12.77 -6.39 -1.03
N LEU A 12 12.44 -7.17 -2.07
CA LEU A 12 11.32 -8.10 -2.00
C LEU A 12 11.51 -9.12 -0.89
N THR A 13 12.72 -9.63 -0.73
CA THR A 13 13.04 -10.58 0.34
C THR A 13 12.85 -9.94 1.72
N GLU A 14 13.36 -8.73 1.90
CA GLU A 14 13.23 -8.01 3.17
C GLU A 14 11.78 -7.69 3.50
N LEU A 15 11.01 -7.21 2.52
CA LEU A 15 9.60 -6.93 2.73
C LEU A 15 8.82 -8.21 3.05
N GLY A 16 9.14 -9.30 2.35
CA GLY A 16 8.53 -10.60 2.62
C GLY A 16 8.78 -11.08 4.04
N GLU A 17 10.01 -10.92 4.53
CA GLU A 17 10.36 -11.27 5.90
C GLU A 17 9.63 -10.42 6.93
N ARG A 18 9.45 -9.12 6.65
CA ARG A 18 8.71 -8.24 7.54
C ARG A 18 7.23 -8.61 7.61
N ILE A 19 6.64 -8.95 6.48
CA ILE A 19 5.26 -9.44 6.43
C ILE A 19 5.14 -10.73 7.25
N ASN A 20 6.08 -11.65 7.07
CA ASN A 20 6.11 -12.91 7.83
C ASN A 20 6.15 -12.64 9.34
N ARG A 21 7.04 -11.75 9.79
CA ARG A 21 7.15 -11.42 11.22
C ARG A 21 5.88 -10.76 11.75
N GLN A 22 5.27 -9.90 10.97
CA GLN A 22 4.01 -9.27 11.38
C GLN A 22 2.89 -10.29 11.51
N ARG A 23 2.84 -11.26 10.60
CA ARG A 23 1.87 -12.34 10.68
C ARG A 23 2.10 -13.21 11.92
N LEU A 24 3.35 -13.60 12.15
CA LEU A 24 3.71 -14.42 13.31
C LEU A 24 3.43 -13.70 14.64
N ASN A 25 3.66 -12.40 14.68
CA ASN A 25 3.35 -11.60 15.87
C ASN A 25 1.85 -11.61 16.20
N ARG A 26 1.01 -11.82 15.21
CA ARG A 26 -0.44 -11.95 15.38
C ARG A 26 -0.89 -13.37 15.63
N ASN A 27 0.05 -14.31 15.65
CA ASN A 27 -0.22 -15.71 15.95
C ASN A 27 -1.20 -16.35 14.96
N ILE A 28 -1.12 -15.96 13.70
CA ILE A 28 -1.98 -16.51 12.64
C ILE A 28 -1.14 -17.23 11.58
N THR A 29 -1.75 -18.22 10.92
CA THR A 29 -1.12 -18.98 9.86
C THR A 29 -1.19 -18.22 8.53
N GLN A 30 -0.44 -18.70 7.53
CA GLN A 30 -0.57 -18.16 6.17
C GLN A 30 -1.97 -18.33 5.62
N THR A 31 -2.62 -19.46 5.92
CA THR A 31 -4.00 -19.72 5.52
C THR A 31 -4.96 -18.71 6.18
N ASP A 32 -4.76 -18.43 7.47
CA ASP A 32 -5.57 -17.44 8.17
C ASP A 32 -5.43 -16.05 7.55
N LEU A 33 -4.20 -15.62 7.31
CA LEU A 33 -3.95 -14.31 6.71
C LEU A 33 -4.56 -14.23 5.31
N ALA A 34 -4.39 -15.27 4.51
CA ALA A 34 -4.98 -15.34 3.16
C ALA A 34 -6.50 -15.21 3.22
N GLY A 35 -7.14 -15.92 4.14
CA GLY A 35 -8.59 -15.84 4.33
C GLY A 35 -9.05 -14.44 4.74
N GLN A 36 -8.35 -13.82 5.68
CA GLN A 36 -8.66 -12.45 6.13
C GLN A 36 -8.45 -11.42 5.02
N ALA A 37 -7.43 -11.61 4.21
CA ALA A 37 -7.10 -10.69 3.12
C ALA A 37 -7.95 -10.92 1.86
N GLY A 38 -8.62 -12.07 1.76
CA GLY A 38 -9.37 -12.42 0.55
C GLY A 38 -8.47 -12.76 -0.63
N VAL A 39 -7.32 -13.38 -0.37
CA VAL A 39 -6.38 -13.83 -1.40
C VAL A 39 -6.12 -15.33 -1.25
N ALA A 40 -5.57 -15.94 -2.30
CA ALA A 40 -5.16 -17.35 -2.22
C ALA A 40 -3.94 -17.49 -1.30
N ARG A 41 -3.84 -18.61 -0.59
CA ARG A 41 -2.71 -18.89 0.30
C ARG A 41 -1.36 -18.74 -0.42
N ILE A 42 -1.29 -19.18 -1.68
CA ILE A 42 -0.05 -19.10 -2.46
C ILE A 42 0.45 -17.67 -2.61
N VAL A 43 -0.46 -16.69 -2.62
CA VAL A 43 -0.09 -15.26 -2.69
C VAL A 43 0.70 -14.87 -1.43
N VAL A 44 0.21 -15.25 -0.26
CA VAL A 44 0.90 -14.97 1.01
C VAL A 44 2.24 -15.70 1.05
N GLN A 45 2.26 -16.96 0.65
CA GLN A 45 3.48 -17.77 0.64
C GLN A 45 4.56 -17.14 -0.25
N ARG A 46 4.20 -16.70 -1.45
CA ARG A 46 5.14 -16.07 -2.38
C ARG A 46 5.63 -14.72 -1.88
N LEU A 47 4.74 -13.91 -1.33
CA LEU A 47 5.11 -12.62 -0.78
C LEU A 47 6.12 -12.79 0.36
N GLU A 48 5.84 -13.67 1.31
CA GLU A 48 6.74 -13.94 2.43
C GLU A 48 8.07 -14.56 1.97
N GLY A 49 8.04 -15.27 0.87
CA GLY A 49 9.24 -15.87 0.27
C GLY A 49 10.08 -14.92 -0.59
N GLY A 50 9.70 -13.66 -0.66
CA GLY A 50 10.45 -12.67 -1.42
C GLY A 50 10.18 -12.68 -2.93
N ARG A 51 9.11 -13.31 -3.36
CA ARG A 51 8.74 -13.37 -4.79
C ARG A 51 7.77 -12.28 -5.20
N GLY A 52 7.30 -11.49 -4.24
CA GLY A 52 6.39 -10.41 -4.51
C GLY A 52 4.95 -10.85 -4.72
N CYS A 53 4.13 -9.90 -5.06
CA CYS A 53 2.73 -10.12 -5.42
C CYS A 53 2.25 -8.90 -6.22
N THR A 54 1.02 -8.94 -6.70
CA THR A 54 0.43 -7.75 -7.32
C THR A 54 0.21 -6.67 -6.27
N LEU A 55 0.18 -5.42 -6.71
CA LEU A 55 -0.09 -4.29 -5.81
C LEU A 55 -1.46 -4.44 -5.14
N GLU A 56 -2.47 -4.90 -5.89
CA GLU A 56 -3.80 -5.13 -5.34
C GLU A 56 -3.78 -6.14 -4.20
N ASN A 57 -3.08 -7.25 -4.39
CA ASN A 57 -2.96 -8.26 -3.35
C ASN A 57 -2.18 -7.75 -2.14
N LEU A 58 -1.16 -6.93 -2.37
CA LEU A 58 -0.43 -6.31 -1.26
C LEU A 58 -1.35 -5.41 -0.43
N ILE A 59 -2.20 -4.61 -1.09
CA ILE A 59 -3.17 -3.76 -0.40
C ILE A 59 -4.10 -4.61 0.47
N ARG A 60 -4.59 -5.72 -0.06
CA ARG A 60 -5.47 -6.63 0.69
C ARG A 60 -4.79 -7.23 1.91
N ILE A 61 -3.53 -7.61 1.77
CA ILE A 61 -2.73 -8.16 2.88
C ILE A 61 -2.44 -7.09 3.92
N LEU A 62 -2.07 -5.88 3.50
CA LEU A 62 -1.83 -4.78 4.43
C LEU A 62 -3.10 -4.39 5.18
N ARG A 63 -4.25 -4.46 4.54
CA ARG A 63 -5.53 -4.22 5.21
C ARG A 63 -5.78 -5.27 6.29
N ALA A 64 -5.56 -6.54 5.99
CA ALA A 64 -5.71 -7.63 6.95
C ALA A 64 -4.76 -7.47 8.14
N LEU A 65 -3.55 -6.99 7.91
CA LEU A 65 -2.56 -6.72 8.94
C LEU A 65 -2.73 -5.36 9.63
N GLN A 66 -3.70 -4.56 9.19
CA GLN A 66 -4.00 -3.23 9.74
C GLN A 66 -2.88 -2.21 9.51
N PHE A 67 -2.24 -2.28 8.34
CA PHE A 67 -1.15 -1.37 7.96
C PHE A 67 -1.53 -0.37 6.86
N LEU A 68 -2.81 -0.27 6.47
CA LEU A 68 -3.19 0.68 5.41
C LEU A 68 -2.88 2.14 5.78
N ASP A 69 -2.95 2.47 7.07
CA ASP A 69 -2.63 3.82 7.53
C ASP A 69 -1.20 4.24 7.18
N GLN A 70 -0.31 3.25 7.07
CA GLN A 70 1.10 3.50 6.75
C GLN A 70 1.32 3.92 5.29
N LEU A 71 0.34 3.68 4.43
CA LEU A 71 0.48 4.05 3.01
C LEU A 71 0.63 5.55 2.81
N ASP A 72 -0.03 6.35 3.63
CA ASP A 72 0.08 7.80 3.53
C ASP A 72 1.50 8.28 3.86
N ALA A 73 2.15 7.67 4.84
CA ALA A 73 3.54 7.96 5.17
C ALA A 73 4.50 7.40 4.13
N PHE A 74 4.18 6.23 3.56
CA PHE A 74 5.01 5.58 2.56
C PHE A 74 5.05 6.35 1.24
N LEU A 75 3.89 6.81 0.78
CA LEU A 75 3.78 7.56 -0.47
C LEU A 75 2.85 8.75 -0.22
N PRO A 76 3.38 9.81 0.41
CA PRO A 76 2.57 10.96 0.76
C PRO A 76 2.11 11.70 -0.49
N GLU A 77 0.98 12.37 -0.37
CA GLU A 77 0.52 13.25 -1.43
C GLU A 77 1.54 14.39 -1.60
N PRO A 78 2.05 14.62 -2.83
CA PRO A 78 3.08 15.64 -3.02
C PRO A 78 2.54 17.03 -2.69
N GLY A 79 3.31 17.76 -1.90
CA GLY A 79 3.02 19.16 -1.63
C GLY A 79 3.24 20.01 -2.86
N LEU A 80 2.42 21.03 -3.04
CA LEU A 80 2.62 22.02 -4.09
C LEU A 80 3.49 23.16 -3.55
N SER A 81 4.41 23.68 -4.40
CA SER A 81 5.13 24.89 -4.04
C SER A 81 4.15 26.06 -3.94
N PRO A 82 4.47 27.11 -3.16
CA PRO A 82 3.57 28.27 -3.07
C PRO A 82 3.21 28.87 -4.42
N LEU A 83 4.17 28.88 -5.36
CA LEU A 83 3.92 29.39 -6.71
C LEU A 83 2.95 28.51 -7.48
N GLN A 84 3.14 27.20 -7.41
CA GLN A 84 2.23 26.23 -8.04
C GLN A 84 0.85 26.31 -7.44
N LEU A 85 0.77 26.44 -6.13
CA LEU A 85 -0.50 26.56 -5.42
C LEU A 85 -1.28 27.78 -5.90
N ALA A 86 -0.61 28.91 -6.07
CA ALA A 86 -1.22 30.14 -6.57
C ALA A 86 -1.74 29.97 -8.01
N LYS A 87 -0.98 29.29 -8.86
CA LYS A 87 -1.39 29.01 -10.24
C LYS A 87 -2.57 28.07 -10.33
N PHE A 88 -2.62 27.07 -9.47
CA PHE A 88 -3.66 26.04 -9.53
C PHE A 88 -4.96 26.45 -8.86
N ARG A 89 -4.93 27.40 -7.94
CA ARG A 89 -6.14 27.79 -7.21
C ARG A 89 -7.31 28.18 -8.13
N GLY A 90 -7.04 28.91 -9.19
CA GLY A 90 -8.08 29.30 -10.13
C GLY A 90 -8.57 28.16 -10.98
N ARG A 91 -7.68 27.29 -11.40
CA ARG A 91 -8.00 26.13 -12.26
C ARG A 91 -8.73 25.02 -11.54
N GLU A 92 -8.30 24.72 -10.33
CA GLU A 92 -8.85 23.59 -9.58
C GLU A 92 -10.22 23.86 -9.01
N ARG A 93 -10.58 25.11 -8.77
CA ARG A 93 -11.93 25.46 -8.28
C ARG A 93 -13.03 24.88 -9.16
N LEU A 94 -12.83 24.85 -10.46
CA LEU A 94 -13.82 24.34 -11.40
C LEU A 94 -13.66 22.84 -11.66
N ARG A 95 -12.43 22.33 -11.67
CA ARG A 95 -12.16 20.91 -11.97
C ARG A 95 -12.22 20.00 -10.76
N ALA A 96 -11.70 20.47 -9.63
CA ALA A 96 -11.56 19.64 -8.45
C ALA A 96 -12.88 19.28 -7.81
N VAL A 97 -13.88 20.15 -7.87
CA VAL A 97 -15.21 19.87 -7.32
C VAL A 97 -15.81 18.64 -7.99
N GLY A 98 -15.79 18.57 -9.31
CA GLY A 98 -16.30 17.42 -10.05
C GLY A 98 -15.52 16.14 -9.75
N ARG A 99 -14.20 16.22 -9.65
CA ARG A 99 -13.36 15.07 -9.31
C ARG A 99 -13.61 14.54 -7.91
N ARG A 100 -13.70 15.41 -6.93
CA ARG A 100 -13.97 15.00 -5.55
C ARG A 100 -15.32 14.32 -5.41
N GLN A 101 -16.33 14.84 -6.08
CA GLN A 101 -17.65 14.24 -6.08
C GLN A 101 -17.63 12.84 -6.69
N LYS A 102 -16.91 12.65 -7.80
CA LYS A 102 -16.76 11.33 -8.43
C LYS A 102 -16.01 10.33 -7.54
N LEU A 103 -14.95 10.77 -6.87
CA LEU A 103 -14.18 9.91 -5.97
C LEU A 103 -14.99 9.52 -4.75
N MET A 104 -15.74 10.45 -4.17
CA MET A 104 -16.61 10.17 -3.03
C MET A 104 -17.72 9.20 -3.39
N ALA A 105 -18.31 9.33 -4.57
CA ALA A 105 -19.35 8.43 -5.05
C ALA A 105 -18.84 7.00 -5.26
N LYS A 106 -17.57 6.82 -5.59
CA LYS A 106 -16.96 5.50 -5.76
C LYS A 106 -16.62 4.81 -4.45
N GLU A 107 -16.42 5.55 -3.39
CA GLU A 107 -16.07 5.00 -2.07
C GLU A 107 -17.29 4.45 -1.33
N ASP A 108 -18.46 4.87 -1.72
CA ASP A 108 -19.70 4.39 -1.19
C ASP A 108 -20.19 3.14 -1.96
#